data_e36d16502f55756f8b355669baed22d1
#
_entry.id   e36d16502f55756f8b355669baed22d1
#
_cell.length_a   1.000
_cell.length_b   1.000
_cell.length_c   1.000
_cell.angle_alpha   90.00
_cell.angle_beta   90.00
_cell.angle_gamma   90.00
#
_symmetry.space_group_name_H-M   'P 1'
#
loop_
_entity.id
_entity.type
_entity.pdbx_description
1 polymer ?
#
loop_
_entity_poly.entity_id
_entity_poly.type
_entity_poly.pdbx_seq_one_letter_code
_entity_poly.pdbx_strand_id
1 'polypeptide(L)'
;MTGGEWRGRLLSTPREQLLRPTRSMVREALFNILGDEVIGANLVDLFAGAGTVGFEALSRGAARASFVDSDERALTHVRQTAARLGCTERCQLTRSDALLWVRARTAELRAATVVFLDAPYRDDRVADVLDALGRFPPPVVVCEHHRARSMPERIGGLVLVRRGRYGITDLSVLRPAEMEVGTGG
;
A
#
# COMPACT_ATOMS: atom_id res chain seq x y z
N MET A 1 3.46 -14.17 -7.45
CA MET A 1 4.34 -13.00 -7.61
C MET A 1 4.56 -12.71 -9.07
N THR A 2 4.48 -11.45 -9.47
CA THR A 2 4.65 -11.03 -10.88
C THR A 2 6.10 -10.64 -11.19
N GLY A 3 6.89 -10.28 -10.17
CA GLY A 3 8.28 -9.85 -10.33
C GLY A 3 9.18 -10.16 -9.14
N GLY A 4 10.48 -9.83 -9.29
CA GLY A 4 11.47 -9.93 -8.25
C GLY A 4 11.96 -11.35 -7.94
N GLU A 5 12.60 -11.51 -6.78
CA GLU A 5 13.22 -12.75 -6.30
C GLU A 5 12.26 -13.96 -6.28
N TRP A 6 10.99 -13.69 -5.95
CA TRP A 6 9.99 -14.75 -5.83
C TRP A 6 9.04 -14.82 -7.03
N ARG A 7 9.43 -14.29 -8.18
CA ARG A 7 8.63 -14.35 -9.41
C ARG A 7 8.15 -15.78 -9.69
N GLY A 8 6.88 -15.91 -10.06
CA GLY A 8 6.25 -17.22 -10.33
C GLY A 8 5.78 -17.98 -9.08
N ARG A 9 6.20 -17.63 -7.86
CA ARG A 9 5.68 -18.26 -6.65
C ARG A 9 4.23 -17.85 -6.43
N LEU A 10 3.38 -18.85 -6.16
CA LEU A 10 2.00 -18.61 -5.75
C LEU A 10 1.95 -18.29 -4.27
N LEU A 11 1.36 -17.16 -3.93
CA LEU A 11 0.96 -16.91 -2.54
C LEU A 11 -0.30 -17.73 -2.25
N SER A 12 -0.30 -18.44 -1.13
CA SER A 12 -1.50 -19.06 -0.62
C SER A 12 -2.47 -17.94 -0.21
N THR A 13 -3.47 -17.72 -1.00
CA THR A 13 -4.57 -16.79 -0.67
C THR A 13 -5.82 -17.60 -0.41
N PRO A 14 -6.74 -17.16 0.47
CA PRO A 14 -8.05 -17.80 0.58
C PRO A 14 -8.69 -17.96 -0.80
N ARG A 15 -9.34 -19.11 -1.05
CA ARG A 15 -9.88 -19.50 -2.39
C ARG A 15 -10.73 -18.42 -3.08
N GLU A 16 -11.42 -17.60 -2.31
CA GLU A 16 -12.25 -16.50 -2.83
C GLU A 16 -11.44 -15.36 -3.47
N GLN A 17 -10.17 -15.22 -3.11
CA GLN A 17 -9.28 -14.18 -3.65
C GLN A 17 -8.48 -14.62 -4.89
N LEU A 18 -8.44 -15.92 -5.18
CA LEU A 18 -7.67 -16.49 -6.30
C LEU A 18 -8.26 -16.23 -7.69
N LEU A 19 -9.56 -15.88 -7.78
CA LEU A 19 -10.33 -15.92 -9.03
C LEU A 19 -10.42 -14.58 -9.78
N ARG A 20 -9.57 -13.58 -9.49
CA ARG A 20 -9.61 -12.31 -10.22
C ARG A 20 -8.30 -12.06 -10.98
N PRO A 21 -8.24 -12.36 -12.28
CA PRO A 21 -7.11 -11.98 -13.15
C PRO A 21 -6.77 -10.48 -13.07
N THR A 22 -7.79 -9.65 -12.83
CA THR A 22 -7.67 -8.19 -12.64
C THR A 22 -6.72 -7.83 -11.50
N ARG A 23 -6.69 -8.61 -10.39
CA ARG A 23 -5.82 -8.29 -9.24
C ARG A 23 -4.32 -8.46 -9.54
N SER A 24 -3.92 -9.46 -10.32
CA SER A 24 -2.51 -9.61 -10.70
C SER A 24 -2.07 -8.52 -11.66
N MET A 25 -2.94 -8.13 -12.59
CA MET A 25 -2.69 -7.02 -13.53
C MET A 25 -2.59 -5.68 -12.81
N VAL A 26 -3.49 -5.39 -11.85
CA VAL A 26 -3.45 -4.16 -11.04
C VAL A 26 -2.17 -4.12 -10.20
N ARG A 27 -1.78 -5.25 -9.58
CA ARG A 27 -0.54 -5.33 -8.81
C ARG A 27 0.70 -5.14 -9.69
N GLU A 28 0.74 -5.73 -10.87
CA GLU A 28 1.83 -5.50 -11.83
C GLU A 28 1.90 -4.03 -12.23
N ALA A 29 0.75 -3.41 -12.52
CA ALA A 29 0.66 -2.00 -12.84
C ALA A 29 1.13 -1.10 -11.68
N LEU A 30 0.75 -1.42 -10.43
CA LEU A 30 1.24 -0.74 -9.23
C LEU A 30 2.77 -0.70 -9.21
N PHE A 31 3.42 -1.85 -9.37
CA PHE A 31 4.87 -1.91 -9.31
C PHE A 31 5.56 -1.32 -10.55
N ASN A 32 4.91 -1.32 -11.71
CA ASN A 32 5.39 -0.57 -12.88
C ASN A 32 5.30 0.94 -12.67
N ILE A 33 4.31 1.42 -11.91
CA ILE A 33 4.19 2.83 -11.52
C ILE A 33 5.27 3.22 -10.52
N LEU A 34 5.52 2.37 -9.52
CA LEU A 34 6.54 2.63 -8.50
C LEU A 34 7.97 2.54 -9.06
N GLY A 35 8.19 1.65 -10.06
CA GLY A 35 9.52 1.49 -10.67
C GLY A 35 10.59 1.19 -9.61
N ASP A 36 11.68 1.95 -9.67
CA ASP A 36 12.82 1.79 -8.77
C ASP A 36 12.57 2.32 -7.35
N GLU A 37 11.49 3.06 -7.13
CA GLU A 37 11.13 3.57 -5.79
C GLU A 37 10.80 2.44 -4.79
N VAL A 38 10.56 1.22 -5.29
CA VAL A 38 10.37 0.05 -4.43
C VAL A 38 11.68 -0.52 -3.88
N ILE A 39 12.81 -0.25 -4.56
CA ILE A 39 14.11 -0.79 -4.16
C ILE A 39 14.58 -0.08 -2.88
N GLY A 40 14.87 -0.86 -1.84
CA GLY A 40 15.24 -0.33 -0.54
C GLY A 40 14.09 0.34 0.24
N ALA A 41 12.87 0.34 -0.31
CA ALA A 41 11.72 0.99 0.32
C ALA A 41 11.31 0.33 1.65
N ASN A 42 10.80 1.14 2.57
CA ASN A 42 9.98 0.71 3.69
C ASN A 42 8.52 0.87 3.26
N LEU A 43 7.89 -0.22 2.83
CA LEU A 43 6.50 -0.21 2.38
C LEU A 43 5.55 -0.48 3.55
N VAL A 44 4.49 0.31 3.63
CA VAL A 44 3.35 0.07 4.52
C VAL A 44 2.16 -0.36 3.68
N ASP A 45 1.63 -1.54 3.97
CA ASP A 45 0.45 -2.15 3.34
C ASP A 45 -0.73 -2.00 4.31
N LEU A 46 -1.55 -0.96 4.10
CA LEU A 46 -2.77 -0.70 4.87
C LEU A 46 -3.93 -1.49 4.27
N PHE A 47 -4.70 -2.16 5.12
CA PHE A 47 -5.70 -3.16 4.73
C PHE A 47 -5.05 -4.37 4.06
N ALA A 48 -3.97 -4.88 4.67
CA ALA A 48 -3.03 -5.82 4.05
C ALA A 48 -3.67 -7.13 3.56
N GLY A 49 -4.75 -7.61 4.20
CA GLY A 49 -5.40 -8.86 3.83
C GLY A 49 -4.40 -10.03 3.77
N ALA A 50 -4.26 -10.66 2.62
CA ALA A 50 -3.30 -11.74 2.40
C ALA A 50 -1.83 -11.26 2.22
N GLY A 51 -1.56 -9.94 2.30
CA GLY A 51 -0.23 -9.35 2.20
C GLY A 51 0.36 -9.38 0.79
N THR A 52 -0.47 -9.50 -0.26
CA THR A 52 0.01 -9.71 -1.63
C THR A 52 0.87 -8.57 -2.15
N VAL A 53 0.57 -7.33 -1.76
CA VAL A 53 1.33 -6.14 -2.17
C VAL A 53 2.63 -6.05 -1.36
N GLY A 54 2.58 -6.19 -0.05
CA GLY A 54 3.78 -6.17 0.79
C GLY A 54 4.79 -7.24 0.40
N PHE A 55 4.36 -8.49 0.13
CA PHE A 55 5.26 -9.55 -0.32
C PHE A 55 5.79 -9.32 -1.74
N GLU A 56 5.00 -8.78 -2.65
CA GLU A 56 5.49 -8.41 -3.98
C GLU A 56 6.55 -7.30 -3.88
N ALA A 57 6.38 -6.32 -2.98
CA ALA A 57 7.38 -5.28 -2.73
C ALA A 57 8.69 -5.89 -2.20
N LEU A 58 8.62 -6.78 -1.21
CA LEU A 58 9.79 -7.50 -0.69
C LEU A 58 10.49 -8.31 -1.78
N SER A 59 9.72 -8.97 -2.66
CA SER A 59 10.24 -9.71 -3.82
C SER A 59 11.00 -8.82 -4.79
N ARG A 60 10.57 -7.57 -4.93
CA ARG A 60 11.16 -6.58 -5.86
C ARG A 60 12.24 -5.73 -5.21
N GLY A 61 12.67 -6.04 -3.99
CA GLY A 61 13.82 -5.41 -3.34
C GLY A 61 13.48 -4.35 -2.30
N ALA A 62 12.22 -4.24 -1.85
CA ALA A 62 11.91 -3.43 -0.68
C ALA A 62 12.69 -3.93 0.54
N ALA A 63 13.18 -3.03 1.36
CA ALA A 63 13.93 -3.39 2.56
C ALA A 63 13.02 -4.04 3.62
N ARG A 64 11.83 -3.47 3.83
CA ARG A 64 10.86 -3.92 4.83
C ARG A 64 9.44 -3.75 4.31
N ALA A 65 8.51 -4.54 4.86
CA ALA A 65 7.08 -4.38 4.68
C ALA A 65 6.37 -4.43 6.03
N SER A 66 5.57 -3.40 6.32
CA SER A 66 4.67 -3.34 7.48
C SER A 66 3.25 -3.64 7.01
N PHE A 67 2.67 -4.71 7.55
CA PHE A 67 1.32 -5.18 7.23
C PHE A 67 0.38 -4.74 8.34
N VAL A 68 -0.58 -3.90 8.00
CA VAL A 68 -1.59 -3.39 8.93
C VAL A 68 -2.96 -3.90 8.52
N ASP A 69 -3.62 -4.63 9.40
CA ASP A 69 -4.98 -5.11 9.18
C ASP A 69 -5.71 -5.24 10.51
N SER A 70 -7.03 -5.07 10.51
CA SER A 70 -7.88 -5.27 11.69
C SER A 70 -8.21 -6.76 11.93
N ASP A 71 -8.11 -7.60 10.88
CA ASP A 71 -8.39 -9.03 10.95
C ASP A 71 -7.13 -9.85 11.33
N GLU A 72 -7.16 -10.44 12.52
CA GLU A 72 -6.09 -11.33 13.00
C GLU A 72 -5.88 -12.56 12.10
N ARG A 73 -6.92 -13.02 11.41
CA ARG A 73 -6.81 -14.15 10.47
C ARG A 73 -5.96 -13.77 9.25
N ALA A 74 -6.15 -12.55 8.76
CA ALA A 74 -5.32 -11.99 7.68
C ALA A 74 -3.84 -11.94 8.13
N LEU A 75 -3.55 -11.38 9.29
CA LEU A 75 -2.18 -11.29 9.81
C LEU A 75 -1.57 -12.66 10.12
N THR A 76 -2.36 -13.62 10.60
CA THR A 76 -1.89 -15.01 10.77
C THR A 76 -1.45 -15.60 9.44
N HIS A 77 -2.22 -15.35 8.36
CA HIS A 77 -1.86 -15.78 7.02
C HIS A 77 -0.58 -15.11 6.51
N VAL A 78 -0.43 -13.80 6.74
CA VAL A 78 0.80 -13.05 6.42
C VAL A 78 2.00 -13.65 7.17
N ARG A 79 1.88 -13.92 8.48
CA ARG A 79 2.93 -14.54 9.30
C ARG A 79 3.39 -15.89 8.73
N GLN A 80 2.44 -16.76 8.39
CA GLN A 80 2.74 -18.06 7.78
C GLN A 80 3.42 -17.93 6.42
N THR A 81 3.00 -16.96 5.62
CA THR A 81 3.59 -16.68 4.32
C THR A 81 5.01 -16.15 4.45
N ALA A 82 5.26 -15.21 5.39
CA ALA A 82 6.59 -14.68 5.69
C ALA A 82 7.58 -15.80 6.09
N ALA A 83 7.13 -16.73 6.96
CA ALA A 83 7.94 -17.88 7.35
C ALA A 83 8.29 -18.79 6.17
N ARG A 84 7.30 -19.10 5.30
CA ARG A 84 7.52 -19.93 4.09
C ARG A 84 8.45 -19.26 3.06
N LEU A 85 8.46 -17.93 2.99
CA LEU A 85 9.34 -17.18 2.10
C LEU A 85 10.70 -16.89 2.71
N GLY A 86 10.90 -17.17 4.01
CA GLY A 86 12.15 -16.88 4.73
C GLY A 86 12.41 -15.39 4.95
N CYS A 87 11.35 -14.57 5.02
CA CYS A 87 11.48 -13.11 5.10
C CYS A 87 10.87 -12.50 6.38
N THR A 88 10.69 -13.29 7.43
CA THR A 88 10.05 -12.86 8.68
C THR A 88 10.69 -11.60 9.25
N GLU A 89 12.01 -11.50 9.24
CA GLU A 89 12.77 -10.36 9.79
C GLU A 89 12.55 -9.04 8.99
N ARG A 90 12.03 -9.14 7.78
CA ARG A 90 11.69 -8.01 6.92
C ARG A 90 10.22 -7.62 7.02
N CYS A 91 9.42 -8.37 7.80
CA CYS A 91 7.97 -8.18 7.94
C CYS A 91 7.62 -7.68 9.33
N GLN A 92 6.87 -6.59 9.40
CA GLN A 92 6.22 -6.13 10.62
C GLN A 92 4.71 -6.28 10.49
N LEU A 93 4.07 -6.89 11.49
CA LEU A 93 2.64 -7.16 11.49
C LEU A 93 1.98 -6.41 12.64
N THR A 94 0.98 -5.59 12.33
CA THR A 94 0.25 -4.81 13.32
C THR A 94 -1.24 -5.02 13.16
N ARG A 95 -1.89 -5.56 14.20
CA ARG A 95 -3.34 -5.61 14.26
C ARG A 95 -3.88 -4.25 14.68
N SER A 96 -4.46 -3.52 13.74
CA SER A 96 -5.03 -2.20 13.99
C SER A 96 -6.03 -1.83 12.90
N ASP A 97 -6.96 -0.95 13.24
CA ASP A 97 -7.66 -0.15 12.24
C ASP A 97 -6.66 0.77 11.54
N ALA A 98 -6.79 0.92 10.21
CA ALA A 98 -5.85 1.69 9.41
C ALA A 98 -5.78 3.17 9.82
N LEU A 99 -6.94 3.80 10.08
CA LEU A 99 -7.01 5.20 10.49
C LEU A 99 -6.38 5.42 11.87
N LEU A 100 -6.65 4.53 12.82
CA LEU A 100 -6.05 4.60 14.16
C LEU A 100 -4.54 4.43 14.09
N TRP A 101 -4.04 3.49 13.27
CA TRP A 101 -2.62 3.25 13.08
C TRP A 101 -1.90 4.48 12.49
N VAL A 102 -2.47 5.08 11.45
CA VAL A 102 -1.93 6.29 10.84
C VAL A 102 -1.91 7.45 11.83
N ARG A 103 -2.97 7.64 12.60
CA ARG A 103 -3.07 8.71 13.62
C ARG A 103 -2.09 8.54 14.77
N ALA A 104 -1.73 7.32 15.12
CA ALA A 104 -0.72 7.03 16.16
C ALA A 104 0.69 7.50 15.77
N ARG A 105 0.94 7.80 14.48
CA ARG A 105 2.24 8.24 13.95
C ARG A 105 3.39 7.36 14.40
N THR A 106 3.22 6.07 14.20
CA THR A 106 4.21 5.06 14.59
C THR A 106 5.57 5.33 13.95
N ALA A 107 6.62 4.76 14.54
CA ALA A 107 7.97 4.87 13.97
C ALA A 107 8.02 4.29 12.55
N GLU A 108 7.25 3.22 12.30
CA GLU A 108 7.10 2.58 11.00
C GLU A 108 6.51 3.53 9.95
N LEU A 109 5.46 4.28 10.31
CA LEU A 109 4.86 5.26 9.40
C LEU A 109 5.83 6.40 9.09
N ARG A 110 6.56 6.88 10.10
CA ARG A 110 7.58 7.94 9.88
C ARG A 110 8.73 7.49 9.00
N ALA A 111 9.07 6.21 9.06
CA ALA A 111 10.11 5.61 8.22
C ALA A 111 9.59 5.13 6.86
N ALA A 112 8.28 5.16 6.62
CA ALA A 112 7.67 4.70 5.38
C ALA A 112 8.11 5.58 4.20
N THR A 113 8.50 4.93 3.10
CA THR A 113 8.77 5.58 1.82
C THR A 113 7.61 5.40 0.85
N VAL A 114 6.89 4.29 0.97
CA VAL A 114 5.70 3.97 0.19
C VAL A 114 4.60 3.52 1.13
N VAL A 115 3.41 4.11 1.02
CA VAL A 115 2.19 3.64 1.69
C VAL A 115 1.19 3.20 0.63
N PHE A 116 0.71 1.98 0.74
CA PHE A 116 -0.32 1.41 -0.13
C PHE A 116 -1.63 1.22 0.67
N LEU A 117 -2.76 1.57 0.04
CA LEU A 117 -4.11 1.41 0.57
C LEU A 117 -4.97 0.62 -0.41
N ASP A 118 -5.52 -0.52 0.00
CA ASP A 118 -6.58 -1.27 -0.70
C ASP A 118 -7.76 -1.49 0.26
N ALA A 119 -8.46 -0.41 0.60
CA ALA A 119 -9.63 -0.49 1.46
C ALA A 119 -10.81 -1.17 0.75
N PRO A 120 -11.69 -1.89 1.49
CA PRO A 120 -12.93 -2.38 0.92
C PRO A 120 -13.69 -1.27 0.17
N TYR A 121 -14.25 -1.56 -1.00
CA TYR A 121 -14.88 -0.54 -1.87
C TYR A 121 -16.01 0.26 -1.21
N ARG A 122 -16.62 -0.27 -0.15
CA ARG A 122 -17.67 0.38 0.66
C ARG A 122 -17.13 1.12 1.88
N ASP A 123 -15.81 1.14 2.09
CA ASP A 123 -15.22 1.83 3.23
C ASP A 123 -15.11 3.33 2.93
N ASP A 124 -15.98 4.13 3.54
CA ASP A 124 -16.00 5.58 3.35
C ASP A 124 -14.83 6.29 4.07
N ARG A 125 -14.09 5.58 4.94
CA ARG A 125 -12.97 6.13 5.71
C ARG A 125 -11.68 6.32 4.92
N VAL A 126 -11.63 5.90 3.65
CA VAL A 126 -10.45 6.10 2.78
C VAL A 126 -10.03 7.58 2.76
N ALA A 127 -11.00 8.49 2.67
CA ALA A 127 -10.73 9.94 2.70
C ALA A 127 -10.09 10.37 4.02
N ASP A 128 -10.58 9.85 5.16
CA ASP A 128 -10.04 10.15 6.48
C ASP A 128 -8.60 9.61 6.66
N VAL A 129 -8.33 8.42 6.10
CA VAL A 129 -6.98 7.83 6.11
C VAL A 129 -6.01 8.67 5.28
N LEU A 130 -6.42 9.09 4.08
CA LEU A 130 -5.62 9.95 3.22
C LEU A 130 -5.39 11.34 3.83
N ASP A 131 -6.41 11.95 4.46
CA ASP A 131 -6.25 13.22 5.19
C ASP A 131 -5.26 13.08 6.34
N ALA A 132 -5.38 11.99 7.10
CA ALA A 132 -4.45 11.72 8.21
C ALA A 132 -3.01 11.51 7.72
N LEU A 133 -2.80 10.81 6.59
CA LEU A 133 -1.49 10.67 5.93
C LEU A 133 -0.99 12.03 5.45
N GLY A 134 -1.87 12.88 4.92
CA GLY A 134 -1.53 14.21 4.41
C GLY A 134 -1.01 15.18 5.47
N ARG A 135 -1.18 14.90 6.75
CA ARG A 135 -0.61 15.73 7.86
C ARG A 135 0.89 15.54 8.02
N PHE A 136 1.42 14.37 7.67
CA PHE A 136 2.83 14.01 7.68
C PHE A 136 3.06 13.07 6.50
N PRO A 137 3.04 13.62 5.28
CA PRO A 137 2.93 12.80 4.09
C PRO A 137 4.20 11.97 3.86
N PRO A 138 4.06 10.64 3.65
CA PRO A 138 5.15 9.84 3.14
C PRO A 138 5.46 10.24 1.68
N PRO A 139 6.67 9.93 1.17
CA PRO A 139 7.08 10.30 -0.20
C PRO A 139 6.11 9.83 -1.29
N VAL A 140 5.52 8.66 -1.12
CA VAL A 140 4.56 8.09 -2.07
C VAL A 140 3.40 7.44 -1.33
N VAL A 141 2.18 7.78 -1.74
CA VAL A 141 0.95 7.09 -1.32
C VAL A 141 0.26 6.56 -2.57
N VAL A 142 -0.07 5.27 -2.60
CA VAL A 142 -0.86 4.68 -3.68
C VAL A 142 -2.16 4.14 -3.10
N CYS A 143 -3.28 4.59 -3.63
CA CYS A 143 -4.61 4.15 -3.24
C CYS A 143 -5.26 3.36 -4.38
N GLU A 144 -5.56 2.09 -4.13
CA GLU A 144 -6.43 1.27 -4.96
C GLU A 144 -7.88 1.54 -4.56
N HIS A 145 -8.73 1.86 -5.53
CA HIS A 145 -10.14 2.12 -5.26
C HIS A 145 -11.03 1.79 -6.45
N HIS A 146 -12.34 1.66 -6.20
CA HIS A 146 -13.29 1.49 -7.28
C HIS A 146 -13.35 2.77 -8.13
N ARG A 147 -13.38 2.63 -9.47
CA ARG A 147 -13.39 3.76 -10.42
C ARG A 147 -14.53 4.76 -10.23
N ALA A 148 -15.64 4.34 -9.63
CA ALA A 148 -16.76 5.23 -9.33
C ALA A 148 -16.49 6.17 -8.14
N ARG A 149 -15.44 5.88 -7.33
CA ARG A 149 -15.01 6.76 -6.25
C ARG A 149 -14.21 7.93 -6.84
N SER A 150 -14.69 9.13 -6.65
CA SER A 150 -13.92 10.33 -7.00
C SER A 150 -12.73 10.47 -6.04
N MET A 151 -11.54 10.63 -6.59
CA MET A 151 -10.34 10.97 -5.84
C MET A 151 -10.08 12.47 -6.04
N PRO A 152 -10.06 13.29 -4.96
CA PRO A 152 -9.79 14.72 -5.10
C PRO A 152 -8.35 14.95 -5.57
N GLU A 153 -8.12 16.08 -6.24
CA GLU A 153 -6.77 16.45 -6.69
C GLU A 153 -5.83 16.77 -5.52
N ARG A 154 -6.40 17.20 -4.39
CA ARG A 154 -5.67 17.47 -3.14
C ARG A 154 -6.47 16.95 -1.95
N ILE A 155 -5.76 16.30 -1.00
CA ILE A 155 -6.32 15.88 0.28
C ILE A 155 -5.26 16.05 1.38
N GLY A 156 -5.52 16.97 2.30
CA GLY A 156 -4.51 17.40 3.28
C GLY A 156 -3.25 17.92 2.57
N GLY A 157 -2.10 17.44 2.99
CA GLY A 157 -0.79 17.75 2.37
C GLY A 157 -0.41 16.89 1.18
N LEU A 158 -1.34 16.07 0.66
CA LEU A 158 -1.11 15.20 -0.51
C LEU A 158 -1.76 15.79 -1.77
N VAL A 159 -1.09 15.65 -2.91
CA VAL A 159 -1.62 15.97 -4.24
C VAL A 159 -1.64 14.73 -5.11
N LEU A 160 -2.70 14.56 -5.91
CA LEU A 160 -2.83 13.50 -6.88
C LEU A 160 -1.94 13.81 -8.10
N VAL A 161 -0.91 12.98 -8.30
CA VAL A 161 0.06 13.16 -9.40
C VAL A 161 -0.18 12.22 -10.56
N ARG A 162 -0.87 11.11 -10.33
CA ARG A 162 -1.16 10.12 -11.39
C ARG A 162 -2.40 9.32 -11.06
N ARG A 163 -3.15 8.94 -12.10
CA ARG A 163 -4.25 7.97 -12.02
C ARG A 163 -4.11 6.96 -13.15
N GLY A 164 -4.07 5.68 -12.79
CA GLY A 164 -4.13 4.54 -13.72
C GLY A 164 -5.50 3.86 -13.65
N ARG A 165 -6.09 3.47 -14.78
CA ARG A 165 -7.40 2.82 -14.88
C ARG A 165 -7.25 1.37 -15.31
N TYR A 166 -7.81 0.45 -14.52
CA TYR A 166 -7.70 -1.00 -14.75
C TYR A 166 -9.07 -1.67 -14.55
N GLY A 167 -9.89 -1.65 -15.60
CA GLY A 167 -11.26 -2.16 -15.54
C GLY A 167 -12.14 -1.33 -14.61
N ILE A 168 -12.59 -1.91 -13.49
CA ILE A 168 -13.40 -1.24 -12.46
C ILE A 168 -12.53 -0.65 -11.33
N THR A 169 -11.23 -0.83 -11.38
CA THR A 169 -10.26 -0.39 -10.36
C THR A 169 -9.42 0.75 -10.91
N ASP A 170 -9.24 1.79 -10.10
CA ASP A 170 -8.26 2.85 -10.33
C ASP A 170 -7.13 2.73 -9.30
N LEU A 171 -5.90 3.04 -9.74
CA LEU A 171 -4.75 3.31 -8.89
C LEU A 171 -4.49 4.81 -8.90
N SER A 172 -4.65 5.46 -7.77
CA SER A 172 -4.32 6.87 -7.58
C SER A 172 -3.00 7.00 -6.83
N VAL A 173 -2.05 7.72 -7.40
CA VAL A 173 -0.74 8.01 -6.80
C VAL A 173 -0.77 9.44 -6.29
N LEU A 174 -0.49 9.58 -5.00
CA LEU A 174 -0.43 10.87 -4.33
C LEU A 174 0.98 11.09 -3.78
N ARG A 175 1.41 12.35 -3.78
CA ARG A 175 2.70 12.75 -3.24
C ARG A 175 2.52 13.97 -2.33
N PRO A 176 3.51 14.29 -1.46
CA PRO A 176 3.50 15.54 -0.74
C PRO A 176 3.29 16.72 -1.70
N ALA A 177 2.41 17.64 -1.33
CA ALA A 177 2.37 18.92 -1.99
C ALA A 177 3.74 19.60 -1.83
N GLU A 178 4.34 20.08 -2.90
CA GLU A 178 5.51 20.94 -2.77
C GLU A 178 5.13 22.11 -1.86
N MET A 179 5.91 22.32 -0.81
CA MET A 179 5.79 23.55 -0.05
C MET A 179 6.23 24.65 -0.99
N GLU A 180 5.31 25.53 -1.39
CA GLU A 180 5.70 26.80 -2.00
C GLU A 180 6.66 27.48 -1.00
N VAL A 181 7.96 27.40 -1.30
CA VAL A 181 8.94 28.25 -0.63
C VAL A 181 8.57 29.65 -1.06
N GLY A 182 7.79 30.31 -0.20
CA GLY A 182 7.47 31.74 -0.40
C GLY A 182 8.78 32.48 -0.59
N THR A 183 9.06 32.87 -1.81
CA THR A 183 10.04 33.91 -2.11
C THR A 183 9.47 35.18 -1.52
N GLY A 184 9.65 35.32 -0.19
CA GLY A 184 9.47 36.61 0.50
C GLY A 184 10.50 37.55 -0.05
N GLY A 185 10.03 38.51 -0.84
CA GLY A 185 10.80 39.67 -1.27
C GLY A 185 11.15 40.59 -0.10
#